data_208b9aae3e9a5b74dcbdac8cf77382cc
#
_entry.id   208b9aae3e9a5b74dcbdac8cf77382cc
#
_cell.length_a   1.000
_cell.length_b   1.000
_cell.length_c   1.000
_cell.angle_alpha   90.00
_cell.angle_beta   90.00
_cell.angle_gamma   90.00
#
_symmetry.space_group_name_H-M   'P 1'
#
loop_
_entity.id
_entity.type
_entity.pdbx_description
1 polymer ?
#
loop_
_entity_poly.entity_id
_entity_poly.type
_entity_poly.pdbx_seq_one_letter_code
_entity_poly.pdbx_strand_id
1 'polypeptide(L)'
;LMETIAPHAAAAINNALMFEETQEDAYTDLLTGLPNLRYFNAFMEQELGRAARIRYPVTLLMMDLECFKEVNDQYGHRVGDRVLAEIGQILRRQMRRSDMLVRYAGDEFVAVLPGTTREQARQTIERIQSAVEAFRMLVKKDQYVRVGISVGAASYPEDAQEVDVLLSLADQDMYNNKMTRANRRSSGDIIPFGKR
;
A
#
# COMPACT_ATOMS: atom_id res chain seq x y z
N LEU A 1 10.86 -51.94 -9.36
CA LEU A 1 11.26 -50.64 -9.92
C LEU A 1 10.14 -49.58 -9.86
N MET A 2 8.88 -49.93 -9.72
CA MET A 2 7.75 -48.96 -9.57
C MET A 2 7.50 -48.51 -8.14
N GLU A 3 7.91 -49.26 -7.12
CA GLU A 3 7.65 -48.92 -5.70
C GLU A 3 8.56 -47.82 -5.12
N THR A 4 9.68 -47.51 -5.76
CA THR A 4 10.63 -46.50 -5.26
C THR A 4 10.45 -45.12 -5.84
N ILE A 5 9.67 -44.93 -6.93
CA ILE A 5 9.47 -43.64 -7.58
C ILE A 5 8.41 -42.77 -6.83
N ALA A 6 7.37 -43.37 -6.32
CA ALA A 6 6.29 -42.67 -5.67
C ALA A 6 6.70 -41.88 -4.40
N PRO A 7 7.54 -42.42 -3.49
CA PRO A 7 7.99 -41.68 -2.31
C PRO A 7 8.90 -40.49 -2.65
N HIS A 8 9.77 -40.64 -3.67
CA HIS A 8 10.65 -39.55 -4.11
C HIS A 8 9.86 -38.41 -4.81
N ALA A 9 8.86 -38.77 -5.62
CA ALA A 9 7.97 -37.79 -6.24
C ALA A 9 7.13 -37.03 -5.19
N ALA A 10 6.59 -37.76 -4.21
CA ALA A 10 5.84 -37.14 -3.09
C ALA A 10 6.71 -36.19 -2.26
N ALA A 11 7.96 -36.58 -1.95
CA ALA A 11 8.90 -35.73 -1.22
C ALA A 11 9.29 -34.49 -2.03
N ALA A 12 9.52 -34.62 -3.34
CA ALA A 12 9.82 -33.49 -4.22
C ALA A 12 8.64 -32.50 -4.32
N ILE A 13 7.42 -32.99 -4.45
CA ILE A 13 6.20 -32.18 -4.45
C ILE A 13 6.03 -31.47 -3.11
N ASN A 14 6.20 -32.20 -2.00
CA ASN A 14 6.07 -31.59 -0.66
C ASN A 14 7.14 -30.52 -0.41
N ASN A 15 8.37 -30.75 -0.84
CA ASN A 15 9.45 -29.77 -0.77
C ASN A 15 9.15 -28.53 -1.65
N ALA A 16 8.60 -28.72 -2.84
CA ALA A 16 8.18 -27.61 -3.71
C ALA A 16 7.05 -26.80 -3.10
N LEU A 17 6.03 -27.45 -2.54
CA LEU A 17 4.92 -26.78 -1.84
C LEU A 17 5.40 -26.02 -0.60
N MET A 18 6.25 -26.63 0.23
CA MET A 18 6.85 -25.95 1.39
C MET A 18 7.74 -24.76 0.97
N PHE A 19 8.43 -24.87 -0.16
CA PHE A 19 9.23 -23.78 -0.69
C PHE A 19 8.35 -22.63 -1.23
N GLU A 20 7.25 -22.93 -1.91
CA GLU A 20 6.26 -21.95 -2.36
C GLU A 20 5.58 -21.25 -1.16
N GLU A 21 5.11 -22.01 -0.15
CA GLU A 21 4.55 -21.45 1.10
C GLU A 21 5.57 -20.55 1.83
N THR A 22 6.83 -20.97 1.90
CA THR A 22 7.90 -20.18 2.54
C THR A 22 8.20 -18.90 1.73
N GLN A 23 8.08 -18.94 0.41
CA GLN A 23 8.23 -17.74 -0.44
C GLN A 23 7.03 -16.80 -0.33
N GLU A 24 5.80 -17.31 -0.29
CA GLU A 24 4.60 -16.48 -0.10
C GLU A 24 4.64 -15.74 1.24
N ASP A 25 5.00 -16.44 2.33
CA ASP A 25 5.20 -15.83 3.65
C ASP A 25 6.34 -14.79 3.65
N ALA A 26 7.39 -15.01 2.86
CA ALA A 26 8.52 -14.08 2.76
C ALA A 26 8.19 -12.78 2.01
N TYR A 27 7.15 -12.78 1.17
CA TYR A 27 6.78 -11.64 0.32
C TYR A 27 5.44 -10.99 0.71
N THR A 28 4.73 -11.51 1.70
CA THR A 28 3.42 -11.04 2.13
C THR A 28 3.48 -10.43 3.52
N ASP A 29 2.75 -9.35 3.76
CA ASP A 29 2.46 -8.81 5.08
C ASP A 29 1.29 -9.58 5.71
N LEU A 30 1.55 -10.30 6.79
CA LEU A 30 0.57 -11.21 7.43
C LEU A 30 -0.66 -10.49 7.99
N LEU A 31 -0.57 -9.19 8.28
CA LEU A 31 -1.69 -8.44 8.83
C LEU A 31 -2.68 -8.02 7.75
N THR A 32 -2.17 -7.51 6.63
CA THR A 32 -3.01 -6.94 5.56
C THR A 32 -3.26 -7.91 4.41
N GLY A 33 -2.45 -8.96 4.29
CA GLY A 33 -2.44 -9.86 3.13
C GLY A 33 -1.91 -9.22 1.84
N LEU A 34 -1.36 -8.01 1.94
CA LEU A 34 -0.72 -7.33 0.82
C LEU A 34 0.73 -7.77 0.66
N PRO A 35 1.32 -7.63 -0.52
CA PRO A 35 2.77 -7.71 -0.68
C PRO A 35 3.49 -6.79 0.31
N ASN A 36 4.69 -7.20 0.75
CA ASN A 36 5.53 -6.45 1.67
C ASN A 36 6.66 -5.70 0.93
N LEU A 37 7.48 -4.95 1.70
CA LEU A 37 8.63 -4.21 1.17
C LEU A 37 9.62 -5.09 0.38
N ARG A 38 9.81 -6.34 0.79
CA ARG A 38 10.73 -7.25 0.08
C ARG A 38 10.22 -7.56 -1.34
N TYR A 39 8.93 -7.78 -1.48
CA TYR A 39 8.30 -7.96 -2.79
C TYR A 39 8.38 -6.69 -3.64
N PHE A 40 8.15 -5.52 -3.03
CA PHE A 40 8.29 -4.23 -3.70
C PHE A 40 9.65 -4.06 -4.36
N ASN A 41 10.73 -4.31 -3.63
CA ASN A 41 12.10 -4.15 -4.16
C ASN A 41 12.35 -5.07 -5.37
N ALA A 42 11.97 -6.35 -5.26
CA ALA A 42 12.11 -7.31 -6.36
C ALA A 42 11.28 -6.93 -7.60
N PHE A 43 10.06 -6.42 -7.38
CA PHE A 43 9.19 -5.97 -8.46
C PHE A 43 9.71 -4.73 -9.16
N MET A 44 10.15 -3.71 -8.41
CA MET A 44 10.59 -2.43 -8.97
C MET A 44 11.82 -2.56 -9.86
N GLU A 45 12.78 -3.42 -9.49
CA GLU A 45 13.95 -3.69 -10.32
C GLU A 45 13.54 -4.21 -11.71
N GLN A 46 12.60 -5.15 -11.75
CA GLN A 46 12.10 -5.73 -13.02
C GLN A 46 11.24 -4.74 -13.80
N GLU A 47 10.36 -4.00 -13.10
CA GLU A 47 9.40 -3.11 -13.74
C GLU A 47 10.06 -1.89 -14.37
N LEU A 48 11.02 -1.24 -13.70
CA LEU A 48 11.77 -0.13 -14.30
C LEU A 48 12.61 -0.58 -15.48
N GLY A 49 13.25 -1.76 -15.40
CA GLY A 49 13.96 -2.35 -16.53
C GLY A 49 13.04 -2.62 -17.73
N ARG A 50 11.81 -3.06 -17.48
CA ARG A 50 10.77 -3.25 -18.50
C ARG A 50 10.31 -1.91 -19.07
N ALA A 51 10.01 -0.93 -18.21
CA ALA A 51 9.56 0.40 -18.60
C ALA A 51 10.59 1.13 -19.47
N ALA A 52 11.87 1.02 -19.15
CA ALA A 52 12.97 1.57 -19.95
C ALA A 52 13.01 0.97 -21.36
N ARG A 53 12.86 -0.37 -21.48
CA ARG A 53 12.92 -1.09 -22.76
C ARG A 53 11.73 -0.79 -23.66
N ILE A 54 10.50 -0.72 -23.12
CA ILE A 54 9.26 -0.57 -23.89
C ILE A 54 8.79 0.90 -23.92
N ARG A 55 9.46 1.77 -23.15
CA ARG A 55 9.23 3.22 -23.08
C ARG A 55 7.82 3.61 -22.63
N TYR A 56 7.42 3.20 -21.44
CA TYR A 56 6.18 3.66 -20.80
C TYR A 56 6.46 4.25 -19.41
N PRO A 57 5.60 5.18 -18.96
CA PRO A 57 5.74 5.77 -17.64
C PRO A 57 5.34 4.78 -16.55
N VAL A 58 5.93 4.95 -15.37
CA VAL A 58 5.53 4.25 -14.14
C VAL A 58 5.38 5.29 -13.05
N THR A 59 4.21 5.40 -12.44
CA THR A 59 4.01 6.31 -11.31
C THR A 59 3.98 5.52 -10.00
N LEU A 60 4.78 5.98 -9.06
CA LEU A 60 4.84 5.49 -7.69
C LEU A 60 4.02 6.42 -6.80
N LEU A 61 3.17 5.84 -5.94
CA LEU A 61 2.41 6.55 -4.92
C LEU A 61 2.93 6.15 -3.54
N MET A 62 3.36 7.12 -2.72
CA MET A 62 3.61 6.95 -1.30
C MET A 62 2.36 7.40 -0.53
N MET A 63 1.94 6.62 0.44
CA MET A 63 0.69 6.82 1.20
C MET A 63 0.91 6.61 2.69
N ASP A 64 0.35 7.49 3.52
CA ASP A 64 0.42 7.44 4.99
C ASP A 64 -0.97 7.70 5.59
N LEU A 65 -1.35 6.90 6.59
CA LEU A 65 -2.65 7.04 7.26
C LEU A 65 -2.62 8.19 8.27
N GLU A 66 -3.55 9.11 8.11
CA GLU A 66 -3.72 10.22 9.05
C GLU A 66 -4.56 9.78 10.26
N CYS A 67 -4.16 10.22 11.46
CA CYS A 67 -4.81 9.90 12.75
C CYS A 67 -4.72 8.41 13.13
N PHE A 68 -3.82 7.62 12.56
CA PHE A 68 -3.67 6.21 12.91
C PHE A 68 -3.08 6.02 14.31
N LYS A 69 -2.12 6.89 14.69
CA LYS A 69 -1.55 6.88 16.05
C LYS A 69 -2.62 7.12 17.10
N GLU A 70 -3.51 8.10 16.89
CA GLU A 70 -4.62 8.41 17.80
C GLU A 70 -5.59 7.22 17.95
N VAL A 71 -5.79 6.45 16.89
CA VAL A 71 -6.57 5.20 16.94
C VAL A 71 -5.91 4.19 17.89
N ASN A 72 -4.58 3.98 17.75
CA ASN A 72 -3.84 3.09 18.62
C ASN A 72 -3.85 3.57 20.08
N ASP A 73 -3.61 4.85 20.30
CA ASP A 73 -3.57 5.44 21.65
C ASP A 73 -4.92 5.36 22.36
N GLN A 74 -6.04 5.53 21.62
CA GLN A 74 -7.38 5.56 22.19
C GLN A 74 -8.03 4.17 22.31
N TYR A 75 -7.77 3.26 21.35
CA TYR A 75 -8.47 1.98 21.23
C TYR A 75 -7.57 0.75 21.32
N GLY A 76 -6.25 0.97 21.39
CA GLY A 76 -5.23 -0.10 21.45
C GLY A 76 -4.86 -0.69 20.09
N HIS A 77 -3.70 -1.31 20.04
CA HIS A 77 -3.10 -1.84 18.80
C HIS A 77 -3.98 -2.87 18.07
N ARG A 78 -4.77 -3.68 18.79
CA ARG A 78 -5.70 -4.62 18.13
C ARG A 78 -6.75 -3.95 17.26
N VAL A 79 -7.19 -2.74 17.64
CA VAL A 79 -8.12 -1.95 16.82
C VAL A 79 -7.35 -1.34 15.64
N GLY A 80 -6.14 -0.85 15.87
CA GLY A 80 -5.25 -0.36 14.80
C GLY A 80 -4.96 -1.44 13.76
N ASP A 81 -4.66 -2.67 14.19
CA ASP A 81 -4.42 -3.80 13.29
C ASP A 81 -5.63 -4.08 12.38
N ARG A 82 -6.85 -4.05 12.96
CA ARG A 82 -8.08 -4.19 12.17
C ARG A 82 -8.27 -3.04 11.18
N VAL A 83 -7.96 -1.81 11.59
CA VAL A 83 -8.01 -0.64 10.68
C VAL A 83 -7.03 -0.84 9.53
N LEU A 84 -5.78 -1.25 9.79
CA LEU A 84 -4.79 -1.50 8.74
C LEU A 84 -5.24 -2.58 7.76
N ALA A 85 -5.79 -3.69 8.26
CA ALA A 85 -6.28 -4.77 7.41
C ALA A 85 -7.44 -4.30 6.51
N GLU A 86 -8.42 -3.58 7.07
CA GLU A 86 -9.55 -3.07 6.29
C GLU A 86 -9.15 -1.99 5.28
N ILE A 87 -8.26 -1.07 5.68
CA ILE A 87 -7.71 -0.05 4.77
C ILE A 87 -6.92 -0.72 3.63
N GLY A 88 -6.08 -1.71 3.93
CA GLY A 88 -5.38 -2.50 2.90
C GLY A 88 -6.34 -3.06 1.84
N GLN A 89 -7.49 -3.60 2.27
CA GLN A 89 -8.53 -4.11 1.35
C GLN A 89 -9.23 -2.97 0.57
N ILE A 90 -9.48 -1.82 1.21
CA ILE A 90 -10.05 -0.65 0.54
C ILE A 90 -9.09 -0.16 -0.54
N LEU A 91 -7.82 0.01 -0.23
CA LEU A 91 -6.78 0.43 -1.18
C LEU A 91 -6.66 -0.56 -2.34
N ARG A 92 -6.65 -1.87 -2.05
CA ARG A 92 -6.57 -2.92 -3.08
C ARG A 92 -7.70 -2.84 -4.10
N ARG A 93 -8.91 -2.50 -3.68
CA ARG A 93 -10.08 -2.32 -4.56
C ARG A 93 -9.96 -1.09 -5.48
N GLN A 94 -9.10 -0.12 -5.13
CA GLN A 94 -8.84 1.04 -5.98
C GLN A 94 -7.79 0.76 -7.07
N MET A 95 -7.05 -0.35 -6.95
CA MET A 95 -5.99 -0.74 -7.88
C MET A 95 -6.52 -1.58 -9.03
N ARG A 96 -5.92 -1.39 -10.21
CA ARG A 96 -6.12 -2.27 -11.36
C ARG A 96 -5.38 -3.60 -11.13
N ARG A 97 -5.64 -4.59 -11.97
CA ARG A 97 -4.92 -5.87 -11.92
C ARG A 97 -3.42 -5.71 -12.22
N SER A 98 -3.06 -4.74 -13.05
CA SER A 98 -1.68 -4.40 -13.40
C SER A 98 -0.94 -3.62 -12.32
N ASP A 99 -1.68 -3.00 -11.41
CA ASP A 99 -1.10 -2.15 -10.37
C ASP A 99 -0.66 -3.00 -9.19
N MET A 100 0.47 -2.64 -8.61
CA MET A 100 0.96 -3.25 -7.39
C MET A 100 0.64 -2.35 -6.20
N LEU A 101 0.20 -2.96 -5.10
CA LEU A 101 0.02 -2.32 -3.81
C LEU A 101 0.77 -3.13 -2.77
N VAL A 102 1.58 -2.48 -1.96
CA VAL A 102 2.32 -3.09 -0.85
C VAL A 102 2.06 -2.35 0.45
N ARG A 103 2.17 -3.05 1.58
CA ARG A 103 2.38 -2.42 2.87
C ARG A 103 3.88 -2.16 3.03
N TYR A 104 4.26 -0.88 3.07
CA TYR A 104 5.66 -0.48 3.05
C TYR A 104 6.30 -0.53 4.44
N ALA A 105 5.65 0.11 5.44
CA ALA A 105 6.04 0.06 6.85
C ALA A 105 4.88 0.58 7.72
N GLY A 106 4.68 0.05 8.92
CA GLY A 106 3.73 0.61 9.89
C GLY A 106 2.34 0.88 9.29
N ASP A 107 1.99 2.15 9.15
CA ASP A 107 0.78 2.69 8.53
C ASP A 107 1.00 3.27 7.12
N GLU A 108 2.16 2.96 6.52
CA GLU A 108 2.56 3.40 5.19
C GLU A 108 2.30 2.32 4.13
N PHE A 109 1.78 2.75 2.99
CA PHE A 109 1.52 1.91 1.82
C PHE A 109 2.19 2.52 0.59
N VAL A 110 2.61 1.68 -0.34
CA VAL A 110 3.13 2.10 -1.65
C VAL A 110 2.33 1.44 -2.75
N ALA A 111 1.95 2.20 -3.77
CA ALA A 111 1.41 1.65 -5.00
C ALA A 111 2.31 1.97 -6.19
N VAL A 112 2.43 1.05 -7.12
CA VAL A 112 3.12 1.21 -8.39
C VAL A 112 2.10 1.07 -9.51
N LEU A 113 2.05 2.06 -10.40
CA LEU A 113 1.07 2.18 -11.47
C LEU A 113 1.78 2.13 -12.84
N PRO A 114 2.02 0.93 -13.40
CA PRO A 114 2.63 0.78 -14.72
C PRO A 114 1.78 1.40 -15.83
N GLY A 115 2.44 2.04 -16.80
CA GLY A 115 1.77 2.69 -17.94
C GLY A 115 0.92 3.90 -17.55
N THR A 116 1.19 4.52 -16.39
CA THR A 116 0.42 5.64 -15.86
C THR A 116 1.33 6.84 -15.65
N THR A 117 0.98 7.99 -16.22
CA THR A 117 1.69 9.26 -15.98
C THR A 117 1.26 9.87 -14.64
N ARG A 118 2.05 10.82 -14.13
CA ARG A 118 1.71 11.55 -12.89
C ARG A 118 0.34 12.24 -12.98
N GLU A 119 -0.01 12.80 -14.13
CA GLU A 119 -1.30 13.42 -14.35
C GLU A 119 -2.45 12.41 -14.28
N GLN A 120 -2.29 11.25 -14.92
CA GLN A 120 -3.29 10.19 -14.88
C GLN A 120 -3.45 9.58 -13.49
N ALA A 121 -2.37 9.55 -12.70
CA ALA A 121 -2.39 9.04 -11.32
C ALA A 121 -3.30 9.87 -10.39
N ARG A 122 -3.55 11.14 -10.69
CA ARG A 122 -4.44 12.02 -9.89
C ARG A 122 -5.81 11.42 -9.69
N GLN A 123 -6.41 10.82 -10.72
CA GLN A 123 -7.72 10.15 -10.58
C GLN A 123 -7.67 8.97 -9.60
N THR A 124 -6.57 8.23 -9.60
CA THR A 124 -6.38 7.13 -8.65
C THR A 124 -6.20 7.65 -7.23
N ILE A 125 -5.43 8.74 -7.05
CA ILE A 125 -5.24 9.41 -5.76
C ILE A 125 -6.59 9.90 -5.20
N GLU A 126 -7.41 10.57 -6.02
CA GLU A 126 -8.73 11.07 -5.60
C GLU A 126 -9.67 9.92 -5.18
N ARG A 127 -9.67 8.80 -5.94
CA ARG A 127 -10.46 7.61 -5.57
C ARG A 127 -9.99 6.99 -4.25
N ILE A 128 -8.67 6.88 -4.05
CA ILE A 128 -8.08 6.38 -2.80
C ILE A 128 -8.52 7.26 -1.63
N GLN A 129 -8.32 8.56 -1.74
CA GLN A 129 -8.67 9.50 -0.68
C GLN A 129 -10.16 9.46 -0.34
N SER A 130 -11.03 9.49 -1.35
CA SER A 130 -12.48 9.40 -1.17
C SER A 130 -12.91 8.08 -0.53
N ALA A 131 -12.30 6.96 -0.93
CA ALA A 131 -12.63 5.65 -0.38
C ALA A 131 -12.19 5.51 1.10
N VAL A 132 -11.01 6.05 1.45
CA VAL A 132 -10.53 6.05 2.84
C VAL A 132 -11.32 7.05 3.70
N GLU A 133 -11.67 8.23 3.18
CA GLU A 133 -12.51 9.19 3.88
C GLU A 133 -13.93 8.67 4.16
N ALA A 134 -14.43 7.78 3.32
CA ALA A 134 -15.72 7.10 3.55
C ALA A 134 -15.65 5.97 4.60
N PHE A 135 -14.46 5.52 4.95
CA PHE A 135 -14.25 4.41 5.90
C PHE A 135 -14.82 4.75 7.29
N ARG A 136 -15.56 3.78 7.86
CA ARG A 136 -16.12 3.84 9.22
C ARG A 136 -16.08 2.45 9.82
N MET A 137 -15.37 2.27 10.91
CA MET A 137 -15.33 1.00 11.64
C MET A 137 -15.94 1.16 13.03
N LEU A 138 -16.96 0.39 13.34
CA LEU A 138 -17.57 0.35 14.67
C LEU A 138 -16.63 -0.33 15.66
N VAL A 139 -16.26 0.35 16.74
CA VAL A 139 -15.36 -0.18 17.78
C VAL A 139 -16.07 -0.43 19.11
N LYS A 140 -17.06 0.40 19.44
CA LYS A 140 -17.95 0.25 20.59
C LYS A 140 -19.34 0.76 20.19
N LYS A 141 -20.35 0.55 21.08
CA LYS A 141 -21.70 1.08 20.85
C LYS A 141 -21.63 2.56 20.50
N ASP A 142 -22.10 2.90 19.30
CA ASP A 142 -22.16 4.27 18.75
C ASP A 142 -20.80 4.99 18.59
N GLN A 143 -19.68 4.27 18.63
CA GLN A 143 -18.33 4.82 18.42
C GLN A 143 -17.70 4.25 17.16
N TYR A 144 -17.35 5.15 16.24
CA TYR A 144 -16.73 4.79 14.96
C TYR A 144 -15.31 5.35 14.87
N VAL A 145 -14.38 4.51 14.43
CA VAL A 145 -13.06 4.94 14.02
C VAL A 145 -13.13 5.45 12.58
N ARG A 146 -12.41 6.53 12.34
CA ARG A 146 -12.17 7.12 11.02
C ARG A 146 -10.69 7.40 10.89
N VAL A 147 -10.17 7.28 9.69
CA VAL A 147 -8.80 7.67 9.33
C VAL A 147 -8.82 8.48 8.04
N GLY A 148 -7.80 9.27 7.81
CA GLY A 148 -7.53 9.89 6.52
C GLY A 148 -6.35 9.21 5.86
N ILE A 149 -6.00 9.67 4.65
CA ILE A 149 -4.80 9.23 3.93
C ILE A 149 -4.17 10.39 3.19
N SER A 150 -2.88 10.58 3.40
CA SER A 150 -2.04 11.48 2.60
C SER A 150 -1.36 10.68 1.52
N VAL A 151 -1.32 11.22 0.31
CA VAL A 151 -0.75 10.57 -0.87
C VAL A 151 0.17 11.53 -1.58
N GLY A 152 1.37 11.08 -1.93
CA GLY A 152 2.31 11.77 -2.81
C GLY A 152 2.70 10.89 -3.98
N ALA A 153 3.15 11.48 -5.07
CA ALA A 153 3.43 10.80 -6.33
C ALA A 153 4.77 11.23 -6.94
N ALA A 154 5.49 10.25 -7.52
CA ALA A 154 6.62 10.50 -8.41
C ALA A 154 6.58 9.53 -9.59
N SER A 155 7.01 9.99 -10.77
CA SER A 155 6.89 9.26 -12.03
C SER A 155 8.23 9.03 -12.71
N TYR A 156 8.46 7.80 -13.14
CA TYR A 156 9.50 7.42 -14.06
C TYR A 156 9.04 7.67 -15.50
N PRO A 157 9.87 8.16 -16.41
CA PRO A 157 11.22 8.71 -16.21
C PRO A 157 11.22 10.22 -15.91
N GLU A 158 10.04 10.86 -15.75
CA GLU A 158 9.84 12.32 -15.71
C GLU A 158 10.51 12.93 -14.48
N ASP A 159 10.25 12.37 -13.27
CA ASP A 159 10.79 12.92 -12.03
C ASP A 159 12.16 12.32 -11.68
N ALA A 160 12.35 11.01 -11.92
CA ALA A 160 13.61 10.30 -11.71
C ALA A 160 13.66 8.96 -12.47
N GLN A 161 14.87 8.35 -12.51
CA GLN A 161 15.08 7.05 -13.13
C GLN A 161 15.41 5.93 -12.13
N GLU A 162 15.74 6.28 -10.90
CA GLU A 162 16.14 5.37 -9.84
C GLU A 162 15.02 5.23 -8.80
N VAL A 163 14.81 3.99 -8.30
CA VAL A 163 13.73 3.66 -7.35
C VAL A 163 13.82 4.50 -6.08
N ASP A 164 15.01 4.61 -5.49
CA ASP A 164 15.22 5.33 -4.23
C ASP A 164 14.91 6.83 -4.37
N VAL A 165 15.24 7.41 -5.53
CA VAL A 165 14.94 8.82 -5.82
C VAL A 165 13.44 9.01 -6.02
N LEU A 166 12.76 8.11 -6.74
CA LEU A 166 11.31 8.13 -6.90
C LEU A 166 10.58 8.00 -5.55
N LEU A 167 11.03 7.09 -4.68
CA LEU A 167 10.49 6.95 -3.33
C LEU A 167 10.64 8.24 -2.52
N SER A 168 11.84 8.83 -2.52
CA SER A 168 12.13 10.08 -1.80
C SER A 168 11.27 11.25 -2.31
N LEU A 169 11.09 11.37 -3.62
CA LEU A 169 10.26 12.43 -4.22
C LEU A 169 8.76 12.23 -3.91
N ALA A 170 8.28 10.99 -3.96
CA ALA A 170 6.90 10.67 -3.61
C ALA A 170 6.63 10.92 -2.11
N ASP A 171 7.58 10.58 -1.23
CA ASP A 171 7.49 10.86 0.21
C ASP A 171 7.45 12.37 0.50
N GLN A 172 8.32 13.13 -0.15
CA GLN A 172 8.32 14.60 -0.02
C GLN A 172 6.99 15.21 -0.52
N ASP A 173 6.45 14.74 -1.62
CA ASP A 173 5.14 15.19 -2.15
C ASP A 173 4.01 14.82 -1.17
N MET A 174 4.03 13.60 -0.61
CA MET A 174 3.10 13.14 0.42
C MET A 174 3.15 14.02 1.68
N TYR A 175 4.35 14.32 2.17
CA TYR A 175 4.53 15.17 3.34
C TYR A 175 3.96 16.58 3.12
N ASN A 176 4.21 17.19 1.95
CA ASN A 176 3.68 18.51 1.60
C ASN A 176 2.13 18.49 1.55
N ASN A 177 1.56 17.42 1.00
CA ASN A 177 0.12 17.21 0.97
C ASN A 177 -0.46 17.02 2.37
N LYS A 178 0.21 16.27 3.26
CA LYS A 178 -0.15 16.07 4.67
C LYS A 178 -0.21 17.41 5.43
N MET A 179 0.82 18.24 5.29
CA MET A 179 0.88 19.57 5.92
C MET A 179 -0.24 20.50 5.41
N THR A 180 -0.52 20.50 4.12
CA THR A 180 -1.59 21.30 3.53
C THR A 180 -2.96 20.87 4.04
N ARG A 181 -3.22 19.55 4.16
CA ARG A 181 -4.47 19.02 4.71
C ARG A 181 -4.62 19.31 6.21
N ALA A 182 -3.54 19.19 6.99
CA ALA A 182 -3.55 19.54 8.43
C ALA A 182 -3.89 21.01 8.65
N ASN A 183 -3.32 21.92 7.85
CA ASN A 183 -3.62 23.35 7.94
C ASN A 183 -5.09 23.67 7.61
N ARG A 184 -5.68 23.02 6.59
CA ARG A 184 -7.12 23.16 6.27
C ARG A 184 -8.02 22.67 7.39
N ARG A 185 -7.68 21.57 8.06
CA ARG A 185 -8.43 21.06 9.23
C ARG A 185 -8.39 22.03 10.41
N SER A 186 -7.24 22.66 10.65
CA SER A 186 -7.08 23.67 11.70
C SER A 186 -7.84 24.97 11.42
N SER A 187 -8.07 25.30 10.15
CA SER A 187 -8.84 26.48 9.71
C SER A 187 -10.36 26.29 9.77
N GLY A 188 -10.86 25.15 10.20
CA GLY A 188 -12.30 24.91 10.36
C GLY A 188 -13.03 24.43 9.11
N ASP A 189 -12.36 24.27 7.98
CA ASP A 189 -12.95 23.87 6.69
C ASP A 189 -13.23 22.36 6.58
N ILE A 190 -12.74 21.54 7.54
CA ILE A 190 -12.96 20.08 7.57
C ILE A 190 -13.30 19.66 9.00
N ILE A 191 -14.41 18.96 9.20
CA ILE A 191 -14.84 18.41 10.49
C ILE A 191 -13.74 17.48 11.04
N PRO A 192 -13.24 17.70 12.29
CA PRO A 192 -12.21 16.85 12.88
C PRO A 192 -12.69 15.39 12.95
N PHE A 193 -11.82 14.46 12.54
CA PHE A 193 -12.05 13.04 12.78
C PHE A 193 -12.13 12.79 14.29
N GLY A 194 -13.29 12.43 14.84
CA GLY A 194 -13.41 12.00 16.22
C GLY A 194 -14.41 12.72 17.12
N LYS A 195 -15.14 13.74 16.65
CA LYS A 195 -16.23 14.34 17.44
C LYS A 195 -17.56 14.24 16.69
N ARG A 196 -18.29 13.18 16.94
CA ARG A 196 -19.75 13.05 17.18
C ARG A 196 -20.03 11.65 17.69
#